data_11ec2fa9fd7aab17c885e6c0b8369d2e
#
_entry.id   11ec2fa9fd7aab17c885e6c0b8369d2e
#
_cell.length_a   1.000
_cell.length_b   1.000
_cell.length_c   1.000
_cell.angle_alpha   90.00
_cell.angle_beta   90.00
_cell.angle_gamma   90.00
#
_symmetry.space_group_name_H-M   'P 1'
#
loop_
_entity.id
_entity.type
_entity.pdbx_description
1 polymer ?
#
loop_
_entity_poly.entity_id
_entity_poly.type
_entity_poly.pdbx_seq_one_letter_code
_entity_poly.pdbx_strand_id
1 'polypeptide(L)'
;MFQFPGKMARYILILVFTLLFLVVSASAHGGDSDSDSDSPSEKPNLRSRSLILVKIWCLILVFVGTFVGGISPYFMKWNEGFLVTGTQFAGGVFLGTALMHFLSDSNETFGDLTEKEYPFAYMLASAGYLLTMLADSVISYVYGKQKNNSDPQIQGSRNKKGSVNGIPSHSQLQVETGTDENLAKHSLTIATSLGDSILLIFALCFHSVFEGIAIGVAETKADAWRALWTVCLHKIFAAVAMGIALLRMIPDRPLLSCVAYAFAFAISSPIGVAIGIIIDATTQGAVADWIYAISMGLACGVFIYVSINHLLSKGYKPQKSVSVDTPHHKFMAVLFGIGVIAVVMIWDT
;
A
#
# COMPACT_ATOMS: atom_id res chain seq x y z
N MET A 1 -1.04 -27.06 14.42
CA MET A 1 -1.00 -26.86 12.98
C MET A 1 -2.44 -26.76 12.49
N PHE A 2 -3.06 -25.59 12.56
CA PHE A 2 -4.46 -25.39 12.16
C PHE A 2 -4.52 -25.13 10.66
N GLN A 3 -4.87 -26.16 9.91
CA GLN A 3 -5.20 -26.04 8.51
C GLN A 3 -6.63 -25.49 8.44
N PHE A 4 -6.78 -24.16 8.21
CA PHE A 4 -8.09 -23.58 7.96
C PHE A 4 -8.61 -24.10 6.60
N PRO A 5 -9.77 -24.73 6.57
CA PRO A 5 -10.30 -25.32 5.33
C PRO A 5 -10.63 -24.19 4.35
N GLY A 6 -10.43 -24.45 3.05
CA GLY A 6 -10.70 -23.50 1.95
C GLY A 6 -12.13 -22.93 1.92
N LYS A 7 -13.03 -23.46 2.75
CA LYS A 7 -14.37 -22.92 3.02
C LYS A 7 -14.32 -21.56 3.74
N MET A 8 -13.41 -21.36 4.71
CA MET A 8 -13.32 -20.09 5.44
C MET A 8 -12.80 -18.95 4.56
N ALA A 9 -11.84 -19.21 3.66
CA ALA A 9 -11.38 -18.22 2.69
C ALA A 9 -12.52 -17.78 1.75
N ARG A 10 -13.37 -18.71 1.34
CA ARG A 10 -14.59 -18.38 0.56
C ARG A 10 -15.58 -17.54 1.35
N TYR A 11 -15.79 -17.82 2.64
CA TYR A 11 -16.68 -17.01 3.48
C TYR A 11 -16.16 -15.59 3.69
N ILE A 12 -14.84 -15.41 3.84
CA ILE A 12 -14.24 -14.09 3.98
C ILE A 12 -14.33 -13.32 2.67
N LEU A 13 -14.09 -13.96 1.53
CA LEU A 13 -14.27 -13.36 0.21
C LEU A 13 -15.73 -12.96 -0.02
N ILE A 14 -16.67 -13.83 0.33
CA ILE A 14 -18.12 -13.55 0.29
C ILE A 14 -18.46 -12.39 1.23
N LEU A 15 -17.87 -12.34 2.43
CA LEU A 15 -18.08 -11.25 3.39
C LEU A 15 -17.57 -9.91 2.84
N VAL A 16 -16.39 -9.90 2.23
CA VAL A 16 -15.81 -8.70 1.57
C VAL A 16 -16.70 -8.26 0.41
N PHE A 17 -17.13 -9.18 -0.45
CA PHE A 17 -18.06 -8.89 -1.55
C PHE A 17 -19.44 -8.47 -1.06
N THR A 18 -19.95 -9.05 0.03
CA THR A 18 -21.26 -8.64 0.62
C THR A 18 -21.15 -7.28 1.29
N LEU A 19 -20.03 -6.98 1.94
CA LEU A 19 -19.78 -5.63 2.48
C LEU A 19 -19.66 -4.59 1.36
N LEU A 20 -18.95 -4.90 0.28
CA LEU A 20 -18.91 -4.10 -0.95
C LEU A 20 -20.32 -3.89 -1.52
N PHE A 21 -21.10 -4.97 -1.63
CA PHE A 21 -22.47 -4.91 -2.15
C PHE A 21 -23.41 -4.15 -1.22
N LEU A 22 -23.29 -4.27 0.11
CA LEU A 22 -24.06 -3.49 1.08
C LEU A 22 -23.72 -2.00 1.02
N VAL A 23 -22.45 -1.65 0.84
CA VAL A 23 -22.03 -0.26 0.61
C VAL A 23 -22.64 0.26 -0.70
N VAL A 24 -22.63 -0.56 -1.78
CA VAL A 24 -23.28 -0.24 -3.07
C VAL A 24 -24.78 -0.02 -2.89
N SER A 25 -25.48 -0.92 -2.17
CA SER A 25 -26.92 -0.86 -1.98
C SER A 25 -27.35 0.31 -1.08
N ALA A 26 -26.54 0.67 -0.08
CA ALA A 26 -26.80 1.81 0.79
C ALA A 26 -26.76 3.14 0.03
N SER A 27 -25.90 3.26 -0.99
CA SER A 27 -25.84 4.45 -1.84
C SER A 27 -27.02 4.56 -2.80
N ALA A 28 -27.59 3.42 -3.23
CA ALA A 28 -28.75 3.41 -4.14
C ALA A 28 -30.08 3.80 -3.44
N HIS A 29 -30.14 3.74 -2.10
CA HIS A 29 -31.35 4.06 -1.33
C HIS A 29 -31.31 5.42 -0.61
N GLY A 30 -30.20 6.20 -0.77
CA GLY A 30 -30.05 7.54 -0.19
C GLY A 30 -30.72 8.67 -0.96
N GLY A 31 -31.57 8.35 -1.93
CA GLY A 31 -32.36 9.32 -2.69
C GLY A 31 -33.73 9.59 -2.07
N ASP A 32 -33.79 9.93 -0.78
CA ASP A 32 -35.00 10.54 -0.24
C ASP A 32 -35.02 12.01 -0.62
N SER A 33 -35.99 12.30 -1.45
CA SER A 33 -36.45 13.62 -1.85
C SER A 33 -36.88 14.43 -0.62
N ASP A 34 -35.96 15.16 -0.03
CA ASP A 34 -36.30 16.34 0.74
C ASP A 34 -36.65 17.45 -0.29
N SER A 35 -37.94 17.70 -0.45
CA SER A 35 -38.47 18.85 -1.14
C SER A 35 -38.07 20.10 -0.36
N ASP A 36 -36.90 20.66 -0.69
CA ASP A 36 -36.52 21.98 -0.23
C ASP A 36 -37.30 23.04 -1.06
N SER A 37 -38.26 23.65 -0.39
CA SER A 37 -38.86 24.92 -0.76
C SER A 37 -37.75 25.98 -0.81
N ASP A 38 -37.68 26.68 -1.93
CA ASP A 38 -36.87 27.86 -2.19
C ASP A 38 -36.86 28.85 -1.02
N SER A 39 -35.70 28.97 -0.38
CA SER A 39 -35.34 30.07 0.53
C SER A 39 -33.92 30.54 0.20
N PRO A 40 -33.62 31.86 0.22
CA PRO A 40 -32.37 32.41 -0.29
C PRO A 40 -31.20 32.04 0.65
N SER A 41 -30.17 31.47 0.08
CA SER A 41 -28.75 31.35 0.54
C SER A 41 -28.48 31.50 2.05
N GLU A 42 -28.92 30.54 2.85
CA GLU A 42 -28.31 30.30 4.16
C GLU A 42 -27.02 29.52 3.92
N LYS A 43 -25.89 30.01 4.48
CA LYS A 43 -24.62 29.27 4.46
C LYS A 43 -24.84 27.85 5.01
N PRO A 44 -24.34 26.79 4.36
CA PRO A 44 -24.55 25.43 4.79
C PRO A 44 -24.15 25.27 6.26
N ASN A 45 -25.05 24.72 7.07
CA ASN A 45 -24.79 24.53 8.50
C ASN A 45 -23.92 23.28 8.71
N LEU A 46 -22.61 23.44 8.55
CA LEU A 46 -21.57 22.42 8.64
C LEU A 46 -21.57 21.66 9.96
N ARG A 47 -22.24 22.20 10.99
CA ARG A 47 -22.42 21.59 12.32
C ARG A 47 -23.79 20.95 12.53
N SER A 48 -24.57 20.75 11.47
CA SER A 48 -25.84 20.04 11.60
C SER A 48 -25.59 18.63 12.17
N ARG A 49 -26.35 18.22 13.16
CA ARG A 49 -26.23 16.89 13.80
C ARG A 49 -26.34 15.77 12.76
N SER A 50 -27.17 15.96 11.76
CA SER A 50 -27.39 14.98 10.69
C SER A 50 -26.17 14.81 9.78
N LEU A 51 -25.46 15.88 9.43
CA LEU A 51 -24.24 15.83 8.64
C LEU A 51 -23.09 15.17 9.43
N ILE A 52 -22.92 15.55 10.69
CA ILE A 52 -21.92 14.93 11.57
C ILE A 52 -22.17 13.41 11.73
N LEU A 53 -23.42 12.98 11.87
CA LEU A 53 -23.75 11.56 11.94
C LEU A 53 -23.39 10.82 10.66
N VAL A 54 -23.64 11.40 9.48
CA VAL A 54 -23.21 10.83 8.19
C VAL A 54 -21.68 10.69 8.15
N LYS A 55 -20.93 11.74 8.51
CA LYS A 55 -19.47 11.69 8.56
C LYS A 55 -18.95 10.60 9.51
N ILE A 56 -19.60 10.39 10.67
CA ILE A 56 -19.26 9.30 11.61
C ILE A 56 -19.54 7.92 10.99
N TRP A 57 -20.66 7.75 10.29
CA TRP A 57 -20.95 6.49 9.58
C TRP A 57 -19.92 6.23 8.47
N CYS A 58 -19.57 7.26 7.71
CA CYS A 58 -18.50 7.18 6.70
C CYS A 58 -17.18 6.68 7.33
N LEU A 59 -16.79 7.26 8.46
CA LEU A 59 -15.60 6.88 9.21
C LEU A 59 -15.61 5.39 9.60
N ILE A 60 -16.74 4.91 10.15
CA ILE A 60 -16.87 3.51 10.57
C ILE A 60 -16.78 2.57 9.36
N LEU A 61 -17.48 2.89 8.28
CA LEU A 61 -17.50 2.03 7.08
C LEU A 61 -16.13 1.95 6.40
N VAL A 62 -15.43 3.08 6.24
CA VAL A 62 -14.06 3.11 5.70
C VAL A 62 -13.13 2.29 6.57
N PHE A 63 -13.18 2.48 7.91
CA PHE A 63 -12.34 1.74 8.84
C PHE A 63 -12.56 0.22 8.73
N VAL A 64 -13.82 -0.22 8.84
CA VAL A 64 -14.15 -1.65 8.83
C VAL A 64 -13.81 -2.27 7.48
N GLY A 65 -14.18 -1.62 6.37
CA GLY A 65 -13.90 -2.11 5.02
C GLY A 65 -12.40 -2.25 4.75
N THR A 66 -11.62 -1.22 5.10
CA THR A 66 -10.15 -1.22 4.93
C THR A 66 -9.48 -2.27 5.80
N PHE A 67 -9.89 -2.39 7.06
CA PHE A 67 -9.31 -3.36 8.00
C PHE A 67 -9.57 -4.81 7.56
N VAL A 68 -10.82 -5.12 7.22
CA VAL A 68 -11.19 -6.46 6.73
C VAL A 68 -10.50 -6.76 5.40
N GLY A 69 -10.46 -5.78 4.47
CA GLY A 69 -9.73 -5.90 3.20
C GLY A 69 -8.26 -6.21 3.43
N GLY A 70 -7.59 -5.47 4.32
CA GLY A 70 -6.15 -5.62 4.60
C GLY A 70 -5.77 -6.95 5.26
N ILE A 71 -6.65 -7.53 6.09
CA ILE A 71 -6.41 -8.83 6.73
C ILE A 71 -6.80 -10.00 5.80
N SER A 72 -7.74 -9.81 4.88
CA SER A 72 -8.30 -10.90 4.06
C SER A 72 -7.24 -11.76 3.33
N PRO A 73 -6.14 -11.23 2.77
CA PRO A 73 -5.12 -12.04 2.11
C PRO A 73 -4.36 -12.98 3.06
N TYR A 74 -4.31 -12.68 4.34
CA TYR A 74 -3.62 -13.51 5.33
C TYR A 74 -4.15 -14.96 5.36
N PHE A 75 -5.44 -15.14 5.14
CA PHE A 75 -6.07 -16.47 5.13
C PHE A 75 -5.67 -17.30 3.89
N MET A 76 -5.13 -16.64 2.87
CA MET A 76 -4.65 -17.28 1.63
C MET A 76 -3.12 -17.47 1.60
N LYS A 77 -2.40 -17.13 2.66
CA LYS A 77 -0.93 -17.11 2.72
C LYS A 77 -0.23 -18.43 2.39
N TRP A 78 -0.93 -19.55 2.49
CA TRP A 78 -0.40 -20.88 2.18
C TRP A 78 -0.62 -21.30 0.72
N ASN A 79 -1.38 -20.54 -0.05
CA ASN A 79 -1.63 -20.81 -1.46
C ASN A 79 -0.59 -20.10 -2.32
N GLU A 80 0.41 -20.84 -2.81
CA GLU A 80 1.49 -20.27 -3.62
C GLU A 80 0.98 -19.70 -4.95
N GLY A 81 -0.05 -20.31 -5.54
CA GLY A 81 -0.68 -19.76 -6.76
C GLY A 81 -1.33 -18.41 -6.50
N PHE A 82 -2.01 -18.24 -5.36
CA PHE A 82 -2.55 -16.96 -4.94
C PHE A 82 -1.43 -15.92 -4.71
N LEU A 83 -0.32 -16.32 -4.09
CA LEU A 83 0.79 -15.40 -3.85
C LEU A 83 1.48 -14.97 -5.15
N VAL A 84 1.64 -15.86 -6.12
CA VAL A 84 2.21 -15.54 -7.44
C VAL A 84 1.33 -14.53 -8.18
N THR A 85 0.06 -14.86 -8.40
CA THR A 85 -0.87 -13.99 -9.16
C THR A 85 -1.29 -12.77 -8.36
N GLY A 86 -1.51 -12.93 -7.05
CA GLY A 86 -1.89 -11.84 -6.15
C GLY A 86 -0.83 -10.76 -6.02
N THR A 87 0.46 -11.12 -6.00
CA THR A 87 1.55 -10.13 -5.99
C THR A 87 1.56 -9.29 -7.27
N GLN A 88 1.32 -9.90 -8.42
CA GLN A 88 1.21 -9.20 -9.70
C GLN A 88 -0.05 -8.32 -9.75
N PHE A 89 -1.18 -8.84 -9.27
CA PHE A 89 -2.41 -8.07 -9.10
C PHE A 89 -2.20 -6.84 -8.21
N ALA A 90 -1.57 -7.02 -7.05
CA ALA A 90 -1.25 -5.92 -6.14
C ALA A 90 -0.35 -4.86 -6.78
N GLY A 91 0.65 -5.29 -7.54
CA GLY A 91 1.48 -4.39 -8.36
C GLY A 91 0.65 -3.59 -9.36
N GLY A 92 -0.31 -4.25 -10.04
CA GLY A 92 -1.25 -3.58 -10.95
C GLY A 92 -2.13 -2.56 -10.24
N VAL A 93 -2.71 -2.92 -9.08
CA VAL A 93 -3.53 -2.00 -8.26
C VAL A 93 -2.72 -0.77 -7.86
N PHE A 94 -1.51 -0.95 -7.31
CA PHE A 94 -0.70 0.20 -6.88
C PHE A 94 -0.23 1.07 -8.05
N LEU A 95 0.13 0.47 -9.19
CA LEU A 95 0.49 1.23 -10.38
C LEU A 95 -0.71 2.03 -10.91
N GLY A 96 -1.88 1.40 -10.97
CA GLY A 96 -3.12 2.06 -11.39
C GLY A 96 -3.48 3.21 -10.47
N THR A 97 -3.44 3.00 -9.14
CA THR A 97 -3.70 4.06 -8.15
C THR A 97 -2.71 5.21 -8.28
N ALA A 98 -1.41 4.93 -8.46
CA ALA A 98 -0.40 5.97 -8.62
C ALA A 98 -0.66 6.86 -9.83
N LEU A 99 -0.99 6.25 -10.98
CA LEU A 99 -1.10 6.99 -12.24
C LEU A 99 -2.47 7.63 -12.46
N MET A 100 -3.56 6.93 -12.10
CA MET A 100 -4.92 7.36 -12.39
C MET A 100 -5.58 8.14 -11.25
N HIS A 101 -5.09 8.00 -10.03
CA HIS A 101 -5.60 8.73 -8.87
C HIS A 101 -4.57 9.76 -8.39
N PHE A 102 -3.46 9.35 -7.79
CA PHE A 102 -2.51 10.30 -7.17
C PHE A 102 -1.94 11.34 -8.12
N LEU A 103 -1.52 10.90 -9.32
CA LEU A 103 -0.95 11.82 -10.31
C LEU A 103 -2.00 12.76 -10.87
N SER A 104 -3.22 12.24 -11.12
CA SER A 104 -4.35 13.03 -11.63
C SER A 104 -4.74 14.10 -10.63
N ASP A 105 -5.03 13.73 -9.40
CA ASP A 105 -5.45 14.64 -8.33
C ASP A 105 -4.39 15.70 -8.02
N SER A 106 -3.12 15.30 -7.94
CA SER A 106 -2.03 16.24 -7.75
C SER A 106 -1.96 17.26 -8.89
N ASN A 107 -2.09 16.79 -10.14
CA ASN A 107 -2.01 17.66 -11.31
C ASN A 107 -3.21 18.63 -11.41
N GLU A 108 -4.41 18.14 -11.12
CA GLU A 108 -5.63 18.94 -11.08
C GLU A 108 -5.54 20.02 -10.00
N THR A 109 -5.22 19.62 -8.77
CA THR A 109 -5.08 20.55 -7.65
C THR A 109 -4.02 21.63 -7.90
N PHE A 110 -2.89 21.29 -8.54
CA PHE A 110 -1.90 22.31 -8.94
C PHE A 110 -2.46 23.24 -10.02
N GLY A 111 -3.28 22.75 -10.94
CA GLY A 111 -3.96 23.57 -11.93
C GLY A 111 -4.85 24.65 -11.30
N ASP A 112 -5.50 24.32 -10.19
CA ASP A 112 -6.36 25.27 -9.44
C ASP A 112 -5.56 26.23 -8.56
N LEU A 113 -4.37 25.79 -8.08
CA LEU A 113 -3.56 26.59 -7.15
C LEU A 113 -2.64 27.61 -7.82
N THR A 114 -2.27 27.41 -9.10
CA THR A 114 -1.30 28.28 -9.76
C THR A 114 -1.50 28.35 -11.27
N GLU A 115 -1.38 29.57 -11.81
CA GLU A 115 -1.40 29.82 -13.26
C GLU A 115 -0.06 29.46 -13.97
N LYS A 116 0.94 28.99 -13.21
CA LYS A 116 2.24 28.64 -13.79
C LYS A 116 2.14 27.32 -14.55
N GLU A 117 2.40 27.37 -15.85
CA GLU A 117 2.52 26.19 -16.71
C GLU A 117 3.81 25.39 -16.41
N TYR A 118 3.82 24.70 -15.25
CA TYR A 118 4.92 23.83 -14.87
C TYR A 118 4.39 22.46 -14.41
N PRO A 119 5.01 21.34 -14.80
CA PRO A 119 4.52 20.00 -14.47
C PRO A 119 4.85 19.60 -13.02
N PHE A 120 4.31 20.33 -12.03
CA PHE A 120 4.59 20.13 -10.60
C PHE A 120 4.32 18.71 -10.13
N ALA A 121 3.18 18.11 -10.48
CA ALA A 121 2.81 16.77 -10.09
C ALA A 121 3.81 15.72 -10.60
N TYR A 122 4.22 15.84 -11.84
CA TYR A 122 5.21 14.92 -12.47
C TYR A 122 6.60 15.08 -11.87
N MET A 123 7.00 16.31 -11.56
CA MET A 123 8.26 16.59 -10.85
C MET A 123 8.26 15.95 -9.46
N LEU A 124 7.16 16.10 -8.70
CA LEU A 124 7.01 15.51 -7.38
C LEU A 124 6.96 13.99 -7.42
N ALA A 125 6.27 13.40 -8.41
CA ALA A 125 6.29 11.96 -8.63
C ALA A 125 7.72 11.45 -8.90
N SER A 126 8.49 12.18 -9.71
CA SER A 126 9.90 11.85 -9.94
C SER A 126 10.73 11.98 -8.66
N ALA A 127 10.49 13.02 -7.85
CA ALA A 127 11.16 13.21 -6.57
C ALA A 127 10.81 12.11 -5.56
N GLY A 128 9.53 11.72 -5.46
CA GLY A 128 9.06 10.60 -4.61
C GLY A 128 9.69 9.27 -5.01
N TYR A 129 9.79 9.00 -6.32
CA TYR A 129 10.48 7.82 -6.84
C TYR A 129 11.97 7.80 -6.43
N LEU A 130 12.68 8.92 -6.64
CA LEU A 130 14.10 9.05 -6.30
C LEU A 130 14.33 8.96 -4.79
N LEU A 131 13.46 9.57 -3.98
CA LEU A 131 13.53 9.50 -2.51
C LEU A 131 13.41 8.05 -2.02
N THR A 132 12.48 7.29 -2.59
CA THR A 132 12.28 5.87 -2.25
C THR A 132 13.47 5.03 -2.69
N MET A 133 14.00 5.27 -3.88
CA MET A 133 15.20 4.61 -4.39
C MET A 133 16.42 4.92 -3.53
N LEU A 134 16.57 6.17 -3.06
CA LEU A 134 17.63 6.56 -2.13
C LEU A 134 17.48 5.84 -0.79
N ALA A 135 16.26 5.79 -0.23
CA ALA A 135 16.00 5.09 1.03
C ALA A 135 16.36 3.60 0.93
N ASP A 136 15.97 2.92 -0.15
CA ASP A 136 16.32 1.52 -0.42
C ASP A 136 17.86 1.34 -0.55
N SER A 137 18.52 2.26 -1.25
CA SER A 137 19.99 2.28 -1.39
C SER A 137 20.71 2.48 -0.06
N VAL A 138 20.23 3.40 0.79
CA VAL A 138 20.78 3.66 2.13
C VAL A 138 20.61 2.44 3.03
N ILE A 139 19.44 1.83 3.05
CA ILE A 139 19.17 0.61 3.80
C ILE A 139 20.14 -0.49 3.35
N SER A 140 20.27 -0.73 2.06
CA SER A 140 21.17 -1.72 1.49
C SER A 140 22.65 -1.45 1.85
N TYR A 141 23.07 -0.18 1.83
CA TYR A 141 24.44 0.23 2.20
C TYR A 141 24.72 0.01 3.69
N VAL A 142 23.83 0.45 4.58
CA VAL A 142 24.01 0.35 6.03
C VAL A 142 24.09 -1.12 6.46
N TYR A 143 23.19 -1.96 5.96
CA TYR A 143 23.22 -3.40 6.27
C TYR A 143 24.36 -4.14 5.58
N GLY A 144 24.75 -3.73 4.37
CA GLY A 144 25.94 -4.27 3.69
C GLY A 144 27.26 -3.93 4.40
N LYS A 145 27.37 -2.72 4.99
CA LYS A 145 28.55 -2.29 5.73
C LYS A 145 28.69 -3.00 7.08
N GLN A 146 27.58 -3.30 7.74
CA GLN A 146 27.61 -4.04 9.01
C GLN A 146 28.23 -5.42 8.85
N LYS A 147 28.08 -6.06 7.69
CA LYS A 147 28.74 -7.32 7.32
C LYS A 147 30.28 -7.20 7.29
N ASN A 148 30.81 -6.13 6.66
CA ASN A 148 32.27 -5.95 6.53
C ASN A 148 32.98 -5.63 7.85
N ASN A 149 32.22 -5.12 8.84
CA ASN A 149 32.77 -4.79 10.16
C ASN A 149 32.67 -5.99 11.15
N SER A 150 31.91 -7.03 10.80
CA SER A 150 31.74 -8.23 11.65
C SER A 150 32.69 -9.37 11.30
N ASP A 151 33.47 -9.23 10.24
CA ASP A 151 34.55 -10.17 9.93
C ASP A 151 35.82 -9.76 10.68
N PRO A 152 36.28 -10.51 11.72
CA PRO A 152 37.58 -10.29 12.33
C PRO A 152 38.63 -10.66 11.29
N GLN A 153 39.50 -9.72 11.00
CA GLN A 153 40.68 -9.92 10.14
C GLN A 153 41.45 -11.18 10.53
N ILE A 154 41.27 -12.26 9.78
CA ILE A 154 42.29 -13.32 9.70
C ILE A 154 43.27 -12.91 8.59
N GLN A 155 44.08 -11.88 8.86
CA GLN A 155 45.32 -11.67 8.18
C GLN A 155 46.36 -12.66 8.78
N GLY A 156 46.28 -13.90 8.35
CA GLY A 156 47.29 -14.92 8.61
C GLY A 156 48.35 -14.84 7.52
N SER A 157 49.41 -14.15 7.84
CA SER A 157 50.82 -14.34 7.42
C SER A 157 51.07 -15.31 6.25
N ARG A 158 51.31 -14.75 5.09
CA ARG A 158 51.92 -15.42 3.93
C ARG A 158 53.45 -15.23 4.01
N ASN A 159 54.16 -16.24 4.58
CA ASN A 159 55.57 -16.47 4.26
C ASN A 159 56.03 -17.89 4.65
N LYS A 160 56.37 -18.75 3.75
CA LYS A 160 57.67 -19.26 3.38
C LYS A 160 57.59 -20.59 2.62
N LYS A 161 58.38 -20.62 1.57
CA LYS A 161 58.77 -21.78 0.74
C LYS A 161 59.19 -22.99 1.55
N GLY A 162 58.83 -24.17 1.05
CA GLY A 162 59.46 -25.45 1.43
C GLY A 162 58.83 -26.60 0.65
N SER A 163 59.53 -27.03 -0.39
CA SER A 163 59.31 -28.29 -1.12
C SER A 163 59.46 -29.48 -0.21
N VAL A 164 58.62 -30.54 -0.33
CA VAL A 164 58.97 -31.96 -0.47
C VAL A 164 57.71 -32.84 -0.56
N ASN A 165 57.80 -33.84 -1.41
CA ASN A 165 56.88 -34.91 -1.79
C ASN A 165 56.21 -35.70 -0.66
N GLY A 166 54.97 -36.18 -0.95
CA GLY A 166 54.38 -37.31 -0.23
C GLY A 166 52.87 -37.40 -0.38
N ILE A 167 52.38 -38.35 -1.14
CA ILE A 167 50.98 -38.82 -1.33
C ILE A 167 50.76 -39.97 -0.31
N PRO A 168 49.53 -40.38 0.10
CA PRO A 168 48.16 -39.86 0.13
C PRO A 168 47.44 -40.04 1.49
N SER A 169 46.28 -39.50 1.69
CA SER A 169 45.03 -40.14 2.16
C SER A 169 44.04 -39.17 2.77
N HIS A 170 42.84 -39.23 2.24
CA HIS A 170 41.53 -39.00 2.85
C HIS A 170 41.43 -38.21 4.17
N SER A 171 40.92 -37.02 4.10
CA SER A 171 39.80 -36.59 4.97
C SER A 171 39.21 -35.29 4.44
N GLN A 172 37.98 -35.36 4.08
CA GLN A 172 37.13 -34.21 3.74
C GLN A 172 37.04 -33.28 4.94
N LEU A 173 37.56 -32.07 4.80
CA LEU A 173 37.12 -30.93 5.58
C LEU A 173 36.65 -29.87 4.54
N GLN A 174 35.43 -30.03 4.05
CA GLN A 174 34.68 -28.93 3.52
C GLN A 174 34.18 -28.16 4.72
N VAL A 175 34.98 -27.20 5.16
CA VAL A 175 34.63 -26.24 6.21
C VAL A 175 33.71 -25.19 5.62
N GLU A 176 32.48 -25.20 6.02
CA GLU A 176 31.58 -24.14 6.58
C GLU A 176 31.90 -22.66 6.25
N THR A 177 32.29 -22.33 5.04
CA THR A 177 32.23 -20.93 4.57
C THR A 177 30.86 -20.55 3.95
N GLY A 178 29.98 -21.53 3.76
CA GLY A 178 28.64 -21.32 3.17
C GLY A 178 27.56 -20.82 4.14
N THR A 179 27.70 -21.06 5.45
CA THR A 179 26.69 -20.71 6.45
C THR A 179 26.67 -19.23 6.76
N ASP A 180 27.81 -18.56 6.89
CA ASP A 180 27.88 -17.14 7.25
C ASP A 180 27.47 -16.23 6.09
N GLU A 181 27.84 -16.60 4.87
CA GLU A 181 27.43 -15.85 3.68
C GLU A 181 25.92 -15.95 3.43
N ASN A 182 25.34 -17.13 3.64
CA ASN A 182 23.90 -17.34 3.53
C ASN A 182 23.12 -16.61 4.64
N LEU A 183 23.63 -16.60 5.87
CA LEU A 183 23.03 -15.88 7.00
C LEU A 183 23.05 -14.36 6.77
N ALA A 184 24.17 -13.84 6.25
CA ALA A 184 24.31 -12.43 5.96
C ALA A 184 23.43 -11.99 4.77
N LYS A 185 23.31 -12.79 3.70
CA LYS A 185 22.38 -12.55 2.60
C LYS A 185 20.93 -12.58 3.09
N HIS A 186 20.59 -13.51 3.97
CA HIS A 186 19.28 -13.61 4.58
C HIS A 186 18.95 -12.39 5.44
N SER A 187 19.89 -11.92 6.28
CA SER A 187 19.72 -10.71 7.09
C SER A 187 19.52 -9.44 6.24
N LEU A 188 20.29 -9.29 5.17
CA LEU A 188 20.14 -8.17 4.23
C LEU A 188 18.77 -8.21 3.52
N THR A 189 18.33 -9.38 3.09
CA THR A 189 17.02 -9.56 2.46
C THR A 189 15.88 -9.22 3.42
N ILE A 190 15.98 -9.58 4.68
CA ILE A 190 14.99 -9.22 5.71
C ILE A 190 14.98 -7.72 5.92
N ALA A 191 16.14 -7.08 6.04
CA ALA A 191 16.23 -5.65 6.32
C ALA A 191 15.69 -4.79 5.18
N THR A 192 16.03 -5.09 3.93
CA THR A 192 15.47 -4.39 2.76
C THR A 192 13.97 -4.62 2.66
N SER A 193 13.50 -5.83 2.91
CA SER A 193 12.08 -6.18 2.88
C SER A 193 11.27 -5.46 3.97
N LEU A 194 11.84 -5.27 5.17
CA LEU A 194 11.21 -4.48 6.24
C LEU A 194 11.19 -2.99 5.89
N GLY A 195 12.27 -2.45 5.33
CA GLY A 195 12.33 -1.07 4.86
C GLY A 195 11.27 -0.78 3.81
N ASP A 196 11.13 -1.66 2.81
CA ASP A 196 10.10 -1.55 1.78
C ASP A 196 8.67 -1.60 2.37
N SER A 197 8.45 -2.47 3.35
CA SER A 197 7.16 -2.58 4.03
C SER A 197 6.81 -1.30 4.80
N ILE A 198 7.79 -0.72 5.49
CA ILE A 198 7.61 0.53 6.24
C ILE A 198 7.33 1.70 5.29
N LEU A 199 8.06 1.82 4.19
CA LEU A 199 7.84 2.87 3.19
C LEU A 199 6.46 2.75 2.55
N LEU A 200 6.05 1.54 2.17
CA LEU A 200 4.72 1.28 1.62
C LEU A 200 3.62 1.69 2.60
N ILE A 201 3.71 1.25 3.86
CA ILE A 201 2.71 1.57 4.89
C ILE A 201 2.68 3.05 5.19
N PHE A 202 3.85 3.70 5.30
CA PHE A 202 3.92 5.13 5.53
C PHE A 202 3.23 5.91 4.40
N ALA A 203 3.51 5.60 3.14
CA ALA A 203 2.89 6.24 1.98
C ALA A 203 1.37 6.02 1.96
N LEU A 204 0.92 4.78 2.22
CA LEU A 204 -0.50 4.43 2.29
C LEU A 204 -1.22 5.16 3.42
N CYS A 205 -0.66 5.19 4.63
CA CYS A 205 -1.26 5.87 5.78
C CYS A 205 -1.31 7.39 5.57
N PHE A 206 -0.22 7.95 5.04
CA PHE A 206 -0.12 9.38 4.78
C PHE A 206 -1.19 9.83 3.78
N HIS A 207 -1.24 9.20 2.60
CA HIS A 207 -2.28 9.44 1.61
C HIS A 207 -3.69 9.27 2.20
N SER A 208 -3.91 8.22 2.95
CA SER A 208 -5.19 7.88 3.57
C SER A 208 -5.72 8.93 4.57
N VAL A 209 -4.82 9.67 5.23
CA VAL A 209 -5.21 10.81 6.07
C VAL A 209 -5.84 11.91 5.22
N PHE A 210 -5.26 12.22 4.06
CA PHE A 210 -5.81 13.27 3.17
C PHE A 210 -7.15 12.90 2.57
N GLU A 211 -7.34 11.64 2.16
CA GLU A 211 -8.67 11.15 1.75
C GLU A 211 -9.70 11.31 2.87
N GLY A 212 -9.29 11.02 4.10
CA GLY A 212 -10.14 11.22 5.27
C GLY A 212 -10.49 12.69 5.47
N ILE A 213 -9.52 13.61 5.30
CA ILE A 213 -9.76 15.05 5.40
C ILE A 213 -10.82 15.49 4.37
N ALA A 214 -10.75 15.02 3.13
CA ALA A 214 -11.73 15.31 2.09
C ALA A 214 -13.17 14.94 2.52
N ILE A 215 -13.37 13.78 3.14
CA ILE A 215 -14.67 13.40 3.73
C ILE A 215 -15.04 14.34 4.89
N GLY A 216 -14.05 14.70 5.72
CA GLY A 216 -14.25 15.54 6.90
C GLY A 216 -14.72 16.96 6.58
N VAL A 217 -14.23 17.55 5.48
CA VAL A 217 -14.58 18.90 5.02
C VAL A 217 -15.81 18.94 4.12
N ALA A 218 -16.45 17.81 3.79
CA ALA A 218 -17.66 17.77 2.95
C ALA A 218 -18.76 18.66 3.51
N GLU A 219 -19.31 19.54 2.66
CA GLU A 219 -20.28 20.56 3.08
C GLU A 219 -21.71 20.03 3.15
N THR A 220 -22.04 19.04 2.33
CA THR A 220 -23.37 18.44 2.29
C THR A 220 -23.33 16.94 2.62
N LYS A 221 -24.50 16.37 2.96
CA LYS A 221 -24.63 14.93 3.16
C LYS A 221 -24.35 14.17 1.86
N ALA A 222 -24.77 14.70 0.71
CA ALA A 222 -24.56 14.10 -0.59
C ALA A 222 -23.05 14.02 -0.91
N ASP A 223 -22.31 15.10 -0.66
CA ASP A 223 -20.86 15.15 -0.88
C ASP A 223 -20.12 14.17 0.05
N ALA A 224 -20.53 14.09 1.33
CA ALA A 224 -19.95 13.14 2.28
C ALA A 224 -20.19 11.68 1.83
N TRP A 225 -21.38 11.34 1.34
CA TRP A 225 -21.68 10.02 0.81
C TRP A 225 -20.94 9.73 -0.51
N ARG A 226 -20.85 10.70 -1.40
CA ARG A 226 -20.10 10.58 -2.66
C ARG A 226 -18.62 10.32 -2.37
N ALA A 227 -18.00 11.16 -1.53
CA ALA A 227 -16.61 10.99 -1.12
C ALA A 227 -16.39 9.64 -0.42
N LEU A 228 -17.31 9.19 0.46
CA LEU A 228 -17.23 7.86 1.06
C LEU A 228 -17.18 6.77 0.00
N TRP A 229 -18.09 6.84 -0.98
CA TRP A 229 -18.22 5.81 -2.00
C TRP A 229 -16.93 5.67 -2.81
N THR A 230 -16.42 6.78 -3.33
CA THR A 230 -15.19 6.80 -4.12
C THR A 230 -14.00 6.32 -3.31
N VAL A 231 -13.82 6.86 -2.09
CA VAL A 231 -12.74 6.43 -1.18
C VAL A 231 -12.86 4.95 -0.81
N CYS A 232 -14.04 4.45 -0.41
CA CYS A 232 -14.20 3.05 -0.02
C CYS A 232 -13.82 2.07 -1.12
N LEU A 233 -14.24 2.36 -2.37
CA LEU A 233 -13.99 1.44 -3.48
C LEU A 233 -12.50 1.22 -3.71
N HIS A 234 -11.75 2.28 -4.02
CA HIS A 234 -10.32 2.10 -4.31
C HIS A 234 -9.52 1.69 -3.07
N LYS A 235 -9.90 2.17 -1.89
CA LYS A 235 -9.22 1.88 -0.63
C LYS A 235 -9.33 0.42 -0.19
N ILE A 236 -10.46 -0.23 -0.39
CA ILE A 236 -10.60 -1.67 -0.10
C ILE A 236 -9.70 -2.48 -1.02
N PHE A 237 -9.62 -2.15 -2.32
CA PHE A 237 -8.70 -2.82 -3.23
C PHE A 237 -7.24 -2.54 -2.88
N ALA A 238 -6.90 -1.30 -2.51
CA ALA A 238 -5.57 -0.95 -2.03
C ALA A 238 -5.22 -1.70 -0.73
N ALA A 239 -6.18 -1.89 0.19
CA ALA A 239 -5.98 -2.67 1.42
C ALA A 239 -5.71 -4.15 1.14
N VAL A 240 -6.47 -4.76 0.23
CA VAL A 240 -6.22 -6.14 -0.22
C VAL A 240 -4.84 -6.24 -0.87
N ALA A 241 -4.49 -5.31 -1.77
CA ALA A 241 -3.19 -5.26 -2.43
C ALA A 241 -2.05 -5.09 -1.42
N MET A 242 -2.21 -4.21 -0.41
CA MET A 242 -1.28 -4.05 0.70
C MET A 242 -1.10 -5.35 1.49
N GLY A 243 -2.20 -6.01 1.86
CA GLY A 243 -2.14 -7.29 2.57
C GLY A 243 -1.37 -8.36 1.79
N ILE A 244 -1.56 -8.45 0.47
CA ILE A 244 -0.80 -9.35 -0.41
C ILE A 244 0.68 -8.95 -0.46
N ALA A 245 0.98 -7.66 -0.63
CA ALA A 245 2.33 -7.13 -0.66
C ALA A 245 3.08 -7.44 0.64
N LEU A 246 2.45 -7.25 1.81
CA LEU A 246 3.02 -7.60 3.11
C LEU A 246 3.30 -9.08 3.25
N LEU A 247 2.41 -9.96 2.79
CA LEU A 247 2.66 -11.41 2.80
C LEU A 247 3.86 -11.81 1.94
N ARG A 248 4.17 -11.03 0.92
CA ARG A 248 5.36 -11.24 0.08
C ARG A 248 6.61 -10.67 0.74
N MET A 249 6.51 -9.48 1.36
CA MET A 249 7.65 -8.75 1.91
C MET A 249 8.09 -9.24 3.29
N ILE A 250 7.17 -9.70 4.15
CA ILE A 250 7.48 -10.15 5.51
C ILE A 250 7.80 -11.66 5.49
N PRO A 251 9.04 -12.09 5.78
CA PRO A 251 9.46 -13.48 5.62
C PRO A 251 8.64 -14.48 6.44
N ASP A 252 8.41 -14.20 7.73
CA ASP A 252 7.72 -15.10 8.65
C ASP A 252 6.19 -14.95 8.64
N ARG A 253 5.69 -13.91 7.99
CA ARG A 253 4.24 -13.62 7.86
C ARG A 253 3.48 -13.72 9.18
N PRO A 254 3.93 -13.08 10.27
CA PRO A 254 3.25 -13.16 11.55
C PRO A 254 1.89 -12.46 11.49
N LEU A 255 0.86 -13.08 12.06
CA LEU A 255 -0.50 -12.50 12.08
C LEU A 255 -0.50 -11.12 12.72
N LEU A 256 0.24 -10.95 13.82
CA LEU A 256 0.28 -9.70 14.56
C LEU A 256 0.79 -8.54 13.67
N SER A 257 1.84 -8.76 12.88
CA SER A 257 2.35 -7.73 11.95
C SER A 257 1.32 -7.40 10.88
N CYS A 258 0.68 -8.40 10.27
CA CYS A 258 -0.36 -8.17 9.28
C CYS A 258 -1.55 -7.39 9.86
N VAL A 259 -1.98 -7.73 11.07
CA VAL A 259 -3.05 -7.03 11.79
C VAL A 259 -2.62 -5.60 12.13
N ALA A 260 -1.40 -5.40 12.64
CA ALA A 260 -0.89 -4.07 13.00
C ALA A 260 -0.82 -3.13 11.78
N TYR A 261 -0.32 -3.61 10.64
CA TYR A 261 -0.27 -2.83 9.41
C TYR A 261 -1.66 -2.55 8.83
N ALA A 262 -2.55 -3.54 8.83
CA ALA A 262 -3.93 -3.36 8.40
C ALA A 262 -4.66 -2.36 9.30
N PHE A 263 -4.43 -2.40 10.61
CA PHE A 263 -4.99 -1.45 11.57
C PHE A 263 -4.43 -0.03 11.34
N ALA A 264 -3.12 0.13 11.17
CA ALA A 264 -2.49 1.42 10.90
C ALA A 264 -3.07 2.08 9.64
N PHE A 265 -3.22 1.29 8.57
CA PHE A 265 -3.84 1.79 7.34
C PHE A 265 -5.34 2.08 7.49
N ALA A 266 -6.08 1.25 8.24
CA ALA A 266 -7.50 1.46 8.45
C ALA A 266 -7.80 2.70 9.31
N ILE A 267 -7.00 2.95 10.38
CA ILE A 267 -7.24 4.06 11.30
C ILE A 267 -6.82 5.42 10.71
N SER A 268 -5.97 5.44 9.70
CA SER A 268 -5.48 6.69 9.11
C SER A 268 -6.59 7.54 8.49
N SER A 269 -7.60 6.95 7.81
CA SER A 269 -8.75 7.71 7.31
C SER A 269 -9.65 8.28 8.41
N PRO A 270 -10.05 7.54 9.45
CA PRO A 270 -10.71 8.10 10.62
C PRO A 270 -10.00 9.31 11.23
N ILE A 271 -8.67 9.23 11.34
CA ILE A 271 -7.86 10.37 11.81
C ILE A 271 -8.00 11.55 10.85
N GLY A 272 -7.93 11.30 9.53
CA GLY A 272 -8.14 12.31 8.51
C GLY A 272 -9.52 12.96 8.59
N VAL A 273 -10.59 12.17 8.72
CA VAL A 273 -11.97 12.69 8.88
C VAL A 273 -12.09 13.57 10.12
N ALA A 274 -11.52 13.15 11.24
CA ALA A 274 -11.52 13.95 12.47
C ALA A 274 -10.76 15.27 12.28
N ILE A 275 -9.61 15.24 11.62
CA ILE A 275 -8.83 16.43 11.27
C ILE A 275 -9.66 17.35 10.35
N GLY A 276 -10.30 16.80 9.31
CA GLY A 276 -11.14 17.55 8.37
C GLY A 276 -12.30 18.27 9.07
N ILE A 277 -13.00 17.59 10.00
CA ILE A 277 -14.07 18.21 10.81
C ILE A 277 -13.54 19.37 11.68
N ILE A 278 -12.30 19.27 12.17
CA ILE A 278 -11.69 20.32 12.98
C ILE A 278 -11.23 21.48 12.09
N ILE A 279 -10.60 21.20 10.94
CA ILE A 279 -10.11 22.20 9.99
C ILE A 279 -11.28 23.02 9.43
N ASP A 280 -12.36 22.36 9.02
CA ASP A 280 -13.59 22.98 8.52
C ASP A 280 -14.16 24.01 9.52
N ALA A 281 -13.91 23.79 10.80
CA ALA A 281 -14.28 24.71 11.86
C ALA A 281 -13.34 25.93 12.02
N THR A 282 -12.11 25.89 11.46
CA THR A 282 -11.03 26.87 11.80
C THR A 282 -10.35 27.52 10.60
N THR A 283 -10.24 26.83 9.46
CA THR A 283 -9.39 27.32 8.37
C THR A 283 -9.86 26.78 7.01
N GLN A 284 -10.44 27.62 6.20
CA GLN A 284 -10.56 27.35 4.76
C GLN A 284 -9.32 27.96 4.10
N GLY A 285 -8.63 27.20 3.24
CA GLY A 285 -7.63 27.86 2.46
C GLY A 285 -6.62 27.03 1.69
N ALA A 286 -6.04 27.70 0.71
CA ALA A 286 -5.03 27.23 -0.23
C ALA A 286 -3.84 26.45 0.39
N VAL A 287 -3.55 26.62 1.67
CA VAL A 287 -2.46 25.88 2.35
C VAL A 287 -2.75 24.39 2.43
N ALA A 288 -4.00 24.00 2.70
CA ALA A 288 -4.40 22.58 2.76
C ALA A 288 -4.29 21.95 1.36
N ASP A 289 -4.72 22.68 0.33
CA ASP A 289 -4.67 22.21 -1.07
C ASP A 289 -3.21 22.08 -1.56
N TRP A 290 -2.32 23.02 -1.19
CA TRP A 290 -0.89 22.87 -1.46
C TRP A 290 -0.29 21.64 -0.80
N ILE A 291 -0.60 21.38 0.47
CA ILE A 291 -0.11 20.19 1.18
C ILE A 291 -0.68 18.91 0.53
N TYR A 292 -1.96 18.92 0.15
CA TYR A 292 -2.60 17.80 -0.55
C TYR A 292 -1.89 17.52 -1.89
N ALA A 293 -1.78 18.51 -2.77
CA ALA A 293 -1.16 18.37 -4.09
C ALA A 293 0.29 17.86 -4.01
N ILE A 294 1.09 18.42 -3.08
CA ILE A 294 2.49 18.00 -2.87
C ILE A 294 2.55 16.54 -2.37
N SER A 295 1.72 16.19 -1.40
CA SER A 295 1.74 14.85 -0.82
C SER A 295 1.27 13.78 -1.80
N MET A 296 0.25 14.08 -2.61
CA MET A 296 -0.22 13.17 -3.67
C MET A 296 0.84 12.95 -4.74
N GLY A 297 1.51 14.02 -5.18
CA GLY A 297 2.61 13.92 -6.14
C GLY A 297 3.77 13.06 -5.61
N LEU A 298 4.21 13.27 -4.38
CA LEU A 298 5.25 12.45 -3.75
C LEU A 298 4.82 11.00 -3.56
N ALA A 299 3.60 10.77 -3.06
CA ALA A 299 3.04 9.43 -2.88
C ALA A 299 2.96 8.65 -4.21
N CYS A 300 2.60 9.32 -5.30
CA CYS A 300 2.63 8.74 -6.65
C CYS A 300 3.98 8.11 -6.96
N GLY A 301 5.08 8.83 -6.75
CA GLY A 301 6.44 8.33 -6.99
C GLY A 301 6.80 7.13 -6.12
N VAL A 302 6.44 7.16 -4.82
CA VAL A 302 6.65 6.04 -3.90
C VAL A 302 5.91 4.79 -4.39
N PHE A 303 4.65 4.93 -4.79
CA PHE A 303 3.83 3.81 -5.26
C PHE A 303 4.32 3.23 -6.59
N ILE A 304 4.77 4.08 -7.52
CA ILE A 304 5.41 3.62 -8.77
C ILE A 304 6.66 2.81 -8.44
N TYR A 305 7.52 3.30 -7.53
CA TYR A 305 8.75 2.59 -7.14
C TYR A 305 8.43 1.22 -6.55
N VAL A 306 7.54 1.16 -5.56
CA VAL A 306 7.17 -0.09 -4.89
C VAL A 306 6.48 -1.06 -5.85
N SER A 307 5.55 -0.57 -6.67
CA SER A 307 4.87 -1.39 -7.67
C SER A 307 5.84 -2.04 -8.63
N ILE A 308 6.69 -1.24 -9.29
CA ILE A 308 7.57 -1.73 -10.36
C ILE A 308 8.73 -2.54 -9.76
N ASN A 309 9.47 -2.00 -8.79
CA ASN A 309 10.73 -2.61 -8.35
C ASN A 309 10.53 -3.75 -7.34
N HIS A 310 9.45 -3.72 -6.54
CA HIS A 310 9.26 -4.72 -5.50
C HIS A 310 8.18 -5.74 -5.83
N LEU A 311 7.06 -5.36 -6.45
CA LEU A 311 5.97 -6.27 -6.72
C LEU A 311 6.06 -6.89 -8.13
N LEU A 312 6.15 -6.06 -9.18
CA LEU A 312 6.14 -6.55 -10.56
C LEU A 312 7.47 -7.20 -10.96
N SER A 313 8.59 -6.54 -10.70
CA SER A 313 9.92 -7.01 -11.12
C SER A 313 10.39 -8.21 -10.28
N LYS A 314 10.37 -8.10 -8.94
CA LYS A 314 10.82 -9.19 -8.06
C LYS A 314 9.78 -10.31 -7.95
N GLY A 315 8.47 -9.98 -7.96
CA GLY A 315 7.37 -10.92 -7.85
C GLY A 315 7.44 -11.83 -6.61
N TYR A 316 6.58 -12.82 -6.55
CA TYR A 316 6.68 -13.94 -5.59
C TYR A 316 7.30 -15.16 -6.30
N LYS A 317 8.32 -15.75 -5.70
CA LYS A 317 8.95 -16.98 -6.19
C LYS A 317 8.38 -18.16 -5.42
N PRO A 318 7.57 -19.03 -6.04
CA PRO A 318 6.98 -20.18 -5.37
C PRO A 318 8.05 -21.21 -5.01
N GLN A 319 7.89 -21.88 -3.87
CA GLN A 319 8.76 -22.99 -3.45
C GLN A 319 8.48 -24.26 -4.24
N LYS A 320 7.23 -24.43 -4.70
CA LYS A 320 6.79 -25.53 -5.54
C LYS A 320 6.33 -25.01 -6.89
N SER A 321 6.54 -25.76 -7.95
CA SER A 321 6.01 -25.41 -9.27
C SER A 321 4.48 -25.30 -9.22
N VAL A 322 3.95 -24.16 -9.65
CA VAL A 322 2.51 -23.90 -9.77
C VAL A 322 2.15 -23.59 -11.21
N SER A 323 1.02 -24.12 -11.66
CA SER A 323 0.56 -23.97 -13.05
C SER A 323 0.30 -22.51 -13.47
N VAL A 324 0.05 -21.62 -12.50
CA VAL A 324 -0.19 -20.20 -12.74
C VAL A 324 1.07 -19.35 -12.78
N ASP A 325 2.26 -19.93 -12.54
CA ASP A 325 3.54 -19.21 -12.63
C ASP A 325 4.02 -19.11 -14.09
N THR A 326 3.21 -18.49 -14.93
CA THR A 326 3.51 -18.26 -16.34
C THR A 326 3.42 -16.76 -16.67
N PRO A 327 4.17 -16.26 -17.67
CA PRO A 327 4.11 -14.85 -18.06
C PRO A 327 2.70 -14.36 -18.39
N HIS A 328 1.89 -15.23 -19.00
CA HIS A 328 0.51 -14.91 -19.38
C HIS A 328 -0.37 -14.66 -18.15
N HIS A 329 -0.35 -15.55 -17.13
CA HIS A 329 -1.13 -15.37 -15.93
C HIS A 329 -0.69 -14.14 -15.12
N LYS A 330 0.62 -13.87 -15.08
CA LYS A 330 1.18 -12.67 -14.46
C LYS A 330 0.68 -11.41 -15.15
N PHE A 331 0.75 -11.37 -16.48
CA PHE A 331 0.24 -10.24 -17.26
C PHE A 331 -1.27 -10.02 -17.04
N MET A 332 -2.07 -11.08 -17.07
CA MET A 332 -3.51 -10.98 -16.82
C MET A 332 -3.82 -10.50 -15.40
N ALA A 333 -3.03 -10.88 -14.41
CA ALA A 333 -3.18 -10.41 -13.03
C ALA A 333 -2.88 -8.90 -12.90
N VAL A 334 -1.81 -8.41 -13.56
CA VAL A 334 -1.50 -6.97 -13.62
C VAL A 334 -2.61 -6.20 -14.33
N LEU A 335 -3.03 -6.71 -15.50
CA LEU A 335 -4.11 -6.10 -16.28
C LEU A 335 -5.40 -5.99 -15.48
N PHE A 336 -5.75 -7.06 -14.74
CA PHE A 336 -6.91 -7.04 -13.87
C PHE A 336 -6.77 -6.03 -12.72
N GLY A 337 -5.58 -5.93 -12.11
CA GLY A 337 -5.31 -4.95 -11.05
C GLY A 337 -5.47 -3.51 -11.53
N ILE A 338 -4.87 -3.17 -12.67
CA ILE A 338 -5.01 -1.84 -13.30
C ILE A 338 -6.48 -1.61 -13.70
N GLY A 339 -7.13 -2.62 -14.30
CA GLY A 339 -8.51 -2.52 -14.77
C GLY A 339 -9.51 -2.25 -13.64
N VAL A 340 -9.32 -2.87 -12.46
CA VAL A 340 -10.16 -2.60 -11.29
C VAL A 340 -10.08 -1.13 -10.89
N ILE A 341 -8.87 -0.57 -10.81
CA ILE A 341 -8.71 0.84 -10.46
C ILE A 341 -9.29 1.73 -11.56
N ALA A 342 -9.02 1.44 -12.84
CA ALA A 342 -9.58 2.21 -13.95
C ALA A 342 -11.12 2.27 -13.94
N VAL A 343 -11.77 1.17 -13.55
CA VAL A 343 -13.24 1.14 -13.41
C VAL A 343 -13.69 1.95 -12.20
N VAL A 344 -12.98 1.83 -11.06
CA VAL A 344 -13.32 2.58 -9.83
C VAL A 344 -13.19 4.09 -10.05
N MET A 345 -12.15 4.53 -10.75
CA MET A 345 -11.88 5.94 -11.03
C MET A 345 -12.95 6.61 -11.93
N ILE A 346 -13.82 5.82 -12.62
CA ILE A 346 -14.97 6.40 -13.35
C ILE A 346 -15.92 7.18 -12.43
N TRP A 347 -15.98 6.81 -11.15
CA TRP A 347 -16.85 7.46 -10.16
C TRP A 347 -16.10 8.45 -9.26
N ASP A 348 -14.81 8.64 -9.45
CA ASP A 348 -13.97 9.55 -8.66
C ASP A 348 -13.90 10.97 -9.27
N THR A 349 -14.50 11.16 -10.44
CA THR A 349 -14.60 12.44 -11.19
C THR A 349 -15.81 13.26 -10.82
#